data_aae58fe2ff13cbce3d1febe970cec237
#
_entry.id   aae58fe2ff13cbce3d1febe970cec237
#
_cell.length_a   1.000
_cell.length_b   1.000
_cell.length_c   1.000
_cell.angle_alpha   90.00
_cell.angle_beta   90.00
_cell.angle_gamma   90.00
#
_symmetry.space_group_name_H-M   'P 1'
#
loop_
_entity.id
_entity.type
_entity.pdbx_description
1 polymer ?
#
loop_
_entity_poly.entity_id
_entity_poly.type
_entity_poly.pdbx_seq_one_letter_code
_entity_poly.pdbx_strand_id
1 'polypeptide(L)' 'NCPLPILKAKKALAELTSGQVLKVISTDPGAKRDFEAFARQTGNELIAQSQAGDALSFYLMRR' A
#
# COMPACT_ATOMS: atom_id res chain seq x y z
N ASN A 1 10.44 -8.27 -9.72
CA ASN A 1 9.03 -8.65 -9.86
C ASN A 1 8.20 -8.02 -8.74
N CYS A 2 7.17 -7.29 -9.12
CA CYS A 2 6.24 -6.76 -8.14
C CYS A 2 5.25 -7.84 -7.73
N PRO A 3 5.01 -8.05 -6.43
CA PRO A 3 3.95 -8.95 -5.98
C PRO A 3 2.60 -8.46 -6.48
N LEU A 4 1.66 -9.37 -6.66
CA LEU A 4 0.33 -9.02 -7.13
C LEU A 4 -0.37 -7.94 -6.29
N PRO A 5 -0.30 -7.96 -4.94
CA PRO A 5 -0.89 -6.89 -4.14
C PRO A 5 -0.32 -5.51 -4.47
N ILE A 6 0.97 -5.42 -4.77
CA ILE A 6 1.62 -4.16 -5.13
C ILE A 6 1.10 -3.67 -6.48
N LEU A 7 0.95 -4.56 -7.46
CA LEU A 7 0.41 -4.20 -8.76
C LEU A 7 -1.02 -3.67 -8.66
N LYS A 8 -1.85 -4.31 -7.84
CA LYS A 8 -3.22 -3.87 -7.61
C LYS A 8 -3.25 -2.50 -6.93
N ALA A 9 -2.39 -2.29 -5.95
CA ALA A 9 -2.30 -1.01 -5.25
C ALA A 9 -1.86 0.10 -6.21
N LYS A 10 -0.88 -0.18 -7.06
CA LYS A 10 -0.40 0.78 -8.05
C LYS A 10 -1.51 1.21 -8.99
N LYS A 11 -2.29 0.25 -9.48
CA LYS A 11 -3.41 0.54 -10.38
C LYS A 11 -4.48 1.37 -9.67
N ALA A 12 -4.84 0.99 -8.45
CA ALA A 12 -5.85 1.70 -7.68
C ALA A 12 -5.42 3.13 -7.37
N LEU A 13 -4.15 3.32 -6.99
CA LEU A 13 -3.63 4.65 -6.72
C LEU A 13 -3.62 5.54 -7.96
N ALA A 14 -3.40 4.95 -9.14
CA ALA A 14 -3.42 5.70 -10.39
C ALA A 14 -4.79 6.29 -10.68
N GLU A 15 -5.85 5.69 -10.14
CA GLU A 15 -7.22 6.16 -10.31
C GLU A 15 -7.62 7.21 -9.28
N LEU A 16 -6.80 7.42 -8.25
CA LEU A 16 -7.07 8.40 -7.21
C LEU A 16 -6.51 9.77 -7.58
N THR A 17 -7.05 10.79 -6.94
CA THR A 17 -6.48 12.13 -7.05
C THR A 17 -5.52 12.38 -5.88
N SER A 18 -4.68 13.38 -6.03
CA SER A 18 -3.72 13.77 -5.00
C SER A 18 -4.42 13.99 -3.65
N GLY A 19 -3.88 13.41 -2.60
CA GLY A 19 -4.41 13.53 -1.25
C GLY A 19 -5.43 12.47 -0.85
N GLN A 20 -5.93 11.68 -1.80
CA GLN A 20 -6.84 10.59 -1.47
C GLN A 20 -6.07 9.39 -0.91
N VAL A 21 -6.72 8.62 -0.06
CA VAL A 21 -6.10 7.51 0.66
C VAL A 21 -6.67 6.18 0.18
N LEU A 22 -5.78 5.23 -0.07
CA LEU A 22 -6.13 3.85 -0.41
C LEU A 22 -5.84 2.97 0.79
N LYS A 23 -6.82 2.16 1.20
CA LYS A 23 -6.62 1.13 2.21
C LYS A 23 -6.37 -0.20 1.52
N VAL A 24 -5.27 -0.86 1.88
CA VAL A 24 -4.93 -2.19 1.37
C VAL A 24 -4.85 -3.15 2.54
N ILE A 25 -5.48 -4.31 2.39
CA ILE A 25 -5.43 -5.37 3.39
C ILE A 25 -4.71 -6.57 2.79
N SER A 26 -3.73 -7.10 3.50
CA SER A 26 -2.94 -8.25 3.05
C SER A 26 -2.68 -9.19 4.21
N THR A 27 -2.64 -10.49 3.91
CA THR A 27 -2.23 -11.50 4.88
C THR A 27 -0.80 -11.98 4.64
N ASP A 28 -0.10 -11.41 3.66
CA ASP A 28 1.28 -11.76 3.34
C ASP A 28 2.22 -11.17 4.38
N PRO A 29 3.04 -12.00 5.06
CA PRO A 29 3.97 -11.47 6.07
C PRO A 29 5.03 -10.53 5.50
N GLY A 30 5.30 -10.58 4.20
CA GLY A 30 6.23 -9.66 3.54
C GLY A 30 5.61 -8.34 3.10
N ALA A 31 4.30 -8.16 3.29
CA ALA A 31 3.59 -7.00 2.79
C ALA A 31 4.10 -5.68 3.36
N LYS A 32 4.47 -5.66 4.65
CA LYS A 32 4.96 -4.43 5.28
C LYS A 32 6.18 -3.89 4.56
N ARG A 33 7.15 -4.75 4.32
CA ARG A 33 8.38 -4.37 3.60
C ARG A 33 8.06 -3.93 2.18
N ASP A 34 7.18 -4.69 1.50
CA ASP A 34 6.84 -4.41 0.13
C ASP A 34 6.15 -3.05 -0.02
N PHE A 35 5.21 -2.73 0.88
CA PHE A 35 4.50 -1.46 0.80
C PHE A 35 5.35 -0.29 1.25
N GLU A 36 6.26 -0.49 2.18
CA GLU A 36 7.22 0.56 2.54
C GLU A 36 8.12 0.91 1.36
N ALA A 37 8.62 -0.11 0.66
CA ALA A 37 9.44 0.10 -0.53
C ALA A 37 8.63 0.75 -1.66
N PHE A 38 7.41 0.28 -1.87
CA PHE A 38 6.51 0.81 -2.88
C PHE A 38 6.24 2.30 -2.65
N ALA A 39 5.92 2.68 -1.42
CA ALA A 39 5.66 4.08 -1.09
C ALA A 39 6.88 4.95 -1.38
N ARG A 40 8.07 4.47 -1.01
CA ARG A 40 9.31 5.18 -1.24
C ARG A 40 9.59 5.38 -2.72
N GLN A 41 9.38 4.32 -3.52
CA GLN A 41 9.69 4.34 -4.95
C GLN A 41 8.72 5.19 -5.75
N THR A 42 7.45 5.23 -5.34
CA THR A 42 6.43 5.95 -6.09
C THR A 42 6.20 7.37 -5.59
N GLY A 43 6.72 7.69 -4.40
CA GLY A 43 6.48 8.99 -3.78
C GLY A 43 5.13 9.13 -3.12
N ASN A 44 4.30 8.08 -3.13
CA ASN A 44 3.08 8.05 -2.34
C ASN A 44 3.45 7.81 -0.87
N GLU A 45 2.62 8.27 0.04
CA GLU A 45 2.96 8.20 1.45
C GLU A 45 2.22 7.06 2.15
N LEU A 46 2.96 6.23 2.88
CA LEU A 46 2.37 5.22 3.76
C LEU A 46 2.09 5.90 5.10
N ILE A 47 0.86 6.39 5.26
CA ILE A 47 0.53 7.25 6.40
C ILE A 47 0.15 6.48 7.66
N ALA A 48 -0.27 5.23 7.52
CA ALA A 48 -0.64 4.41 8.66
C ALA A 48 -0.60 2.95 8.30
N GLN A 49 -0.45 2.10 9.30
CA GLN A 49 -0.57 0.67 9.15
C GLN A 49 -1.04 0.07 10.46
N SER A 50 -1.74 -1.05 10.37
CA SER A 50 -2.21 -1.76 11.54
C SER A 50 -2.21 -3.26 11.28
N GLN A 51 -2.33 -4.04 12.34
CA GLN A 51 -2.39 -5.48 12.24
C GLN A 51 -3.48 -6.02 13.16
N ALA A 52 -4.28 -6.94 12.61
CA ALA A 52 -5.30 -7.64 13.38
C ALA A 52 -5.18 -9.12 13.01
N GLY A 53 -4.66 -9.93 13.93
CA GLY A 53 -4.34 -11.33 13.63
C GLY A 53 -3.33 -11.42 12.49
N ASP A 54 -3.68 -12.12 11.41
CA ASP A 54 -2.85 -12.25 10.22
C ASP A 54 -3.01 -11.10 9.24
N ALA A 55 -4.05 -10.27 9.41
CA ALA A 55 -4.38 -9.25 8.43
C ALA A 55 -3.60 -7.96 8.73
N LEU A 56 -2.85 -7.51 7.74
CA LEU A 56 -2.13 -6.25 7.78
C LEU A 56 -2.89 -5.22 6.95
N SER A 57 -3.14 -4.05 7.52
CA SER A 57 -3.81 -2.95 6.82
C SER A 57 -2.82 -1.83 6.57
N PHE A 58 -2.79 -1.33 5.35
CA PHE A 58 -1.90 -0.25 4.95
C PHE A 58 -2.72 0.89 4.38
N TYR A 59 -2.40 2.10 4.76
CA TYR A 59 -3.09 3.31 4.29
C TYR A 59 -2.09 4.15 3.50
N LEU A 60 -2.31 4.22 2.20
CA LEU A 60 -1.41 4.90 1.27
C LEU A 60 -2.09 6.16 0.74
N MET A 61 -1.44 7.31 0.92
CA MET A 61 -1.98 8.56 0.42
C MET A 61 -1.36 8.88 -0.93
N ARG A 62 -2.21 9.17 -1.91
CA ARG A 62 -1.78 9.53 -3.26
C ARG A 62 -1.00 10.84 -3.21
N ARG A 63 0.15 10.82 -3.81
CA ARG A 63 1.03 11.98 -3.96
C ARG A 63 0.41 13.10 -4.80
#